data_747bde3e1178d02ad1bf17b211b4d94b
#
_entry.id   747bde3e1178d02ad1bf17b211b4d94b
#
_cell.length_a   1.000
_cell.length_b   1.000
_cell.length_c   1.000
_cell.angle_alpha   90.00
_cell.angle_beta   90.00
_cell.angle_gamma   90.00
#
_symmetry.space_group_name_H-M   'P 1'
#
loop_
_entity.id
_entity.type
_entity.pdbx_description
1 polymer ?
#
loop_
_entity_poly.entity_id
_entity_poly.type
_entity_poly.pdbx_seq_one_letter_code
_entity_poly.pdbx_strand_id
1 'polypeptide(L)'
;MLEVAKVTKNDIVYDLGCGDGRIVVTAAKKFGCKAYGFDVDPKRIKESLDNVKKNRVEQLVTIKQQDIFTLDLSKASVVTLYLLPSLNVKLIPQLKKLKPGSRIVSHDFDMAGVEPDEGFPITMKSNGIEHMIYRWTAPIKVKKEE
;
A
#
# COMPACT_ATOMS: atom_id res chain seq x y z
N MET A 1 7.78 -1.75 5.33
CA MET A 1 6.42 -1.12 5.36
C MET A 1 5.37 -1.96 6.06
N LEU A 2 5.36 -3.25 5.83
CA LEU A 2 4.32 -4.13 6.39
C LEU A 2 4.39 -4.22 7.92
N GLU A 3 5.59 -4.26 8.50
CA GLU A 3 5.79 -4.25 9.95
C GLU A 3 5.26 -2.95 10.57
N VAL A 4 5.47 -1.83 9.90
CA VAL A 4 5.00 -0.51 10.34
C VAL A 4 3.48 -0.46 10.40
N ALA A 5 2.81 -1.11 9.46
CA ALA A 5 1.36 -1.22 9.43
C ALA A 5 0.82 -2.27 10.41
N LYS A 6 1.69 -3.01 11.08
CA LYS A 6 1.33 -4.10 12.01
C LYS A 6 0.44 -5.15 11.35
N VAL A 7 0.82 -5.57 10.14
CA VAL A 7 0.07 -6.53 9.35
C VAL A 7 0.00 -7.88 10.07
N THR A 8 -1.19 -8.50 10.07
CA THR A 8 -1.43 -9.84 10.59
C THR A 8 -2.12 -10.69 9.52
N LYS A 9 -2.27 -11.99 9.79
CA LYS A 9 -2.96 -12.90 8.88
C LYS A 9 -4.42 -12.54 8.59
N ASN A 10 -5.02 -11.70 9.43
CA ASN A 10 -6.41 -11.26 9.29
C ASN A 10 -6.56 -9.99 8.44
N ASP A 11 -5.45 -9.40 8.04
CA ASP A 11 -5.47 -8.19 7.21
C ASP A 11 -5.69 -8.51 5.74
N ILE A 12 -6.16 -7.51 5.00
CA ILE A 12 -6.25 -7.53 3.54
C ILE A 12 -5.42 -6.35 3.04
N VAL A 13 -4.31 -6.64 2.38
CA VAL A 13 -3.36 -5.64 1.89
C VAL A 13 -3.67 -5.31 0.43
N TYR A 14 -3.82 -4.02 0.12
CA TYR A 14 -3.90 -3.50 -1.24
C TYR A 14 -2.63 -2.72 -1.53
N ASP A 15 -1.85 -3.17 -2.50
CA ASP A 15 -0.66 -2.44 -2.97
C ASP A 15 -0.99 -1.72 -4.27
N LEU A 16 -1.03 -0.41 -4.21
CA LEU A 16 -1.41 0.43 -5.35
C LEU A 16 -0.17 0.81 -6.14
N GLY A 17 -0.07 0.31 -7.37
CA GLY A 17 1.14 0.40 -8.17
C GLY A 17 2.12 -0.70 -7.77
N CYS A 18 1.70 -1.96 -7.86
CA CYS A 18 2.43 -3.08 -7.25
C CYS A 18 3.77 -3.44 -7.92
N GLY A 19 4.04 -2.90 -9.11
CA GLY A 19 5.29 -3.20 -9.81
C GLY A 19 5.48 -4.69 -10.03
N ASP A 20 6.59 -5.23 -9.53
CA ASP A 20 6.91 -6.66 -9.65
C ASP A 20 6.24 -7.54 -8.58
N GLY A 21 5.38 -6.97 -7.73
CA GLY A 21 4.63 -7.73 -6.74
C GLY A 21 5.37 -8.06 -5.46
N ARG A 22 6.54 -7.45 -5.21
CA ARG A 22 7.35 -7.80 -4.03
C ARG A 22 6.64 -7.59 -2.70
N ILE A 23 5.84 -6.54 -2.57
CA ILE A 23 5.14 -6.24 -1.31
C ILE A 23 4.02 -7.24 -1.05
N VAL A 24 3.18 -7.51 -2.05
CA VAL A 24 2.06 -8.46 -1.89
C VAL A 24 2.57 -9.89 -1.66
N VAL A 25 3.64 -10.28 -2.32
CA VAL A 25 4.27 -11.59 -2.09
C VAL A 25 4.82 -11.67 -0.67
N THR A 26 5.50 -10.64 -0.20
CA THR A 26 6.03 -10.58 1.18
C THR A 26 4.88 -10.63 2.20
N ALA A 27 3.79 -9.90 1.96
CA ALA A 27 2.62 -9.92 2.83
C ALA A 27 2.06 -11.33 2.99
N ALA A 28 1.86 -12.03 1.90
CA ALA A 28 1.34 -13.38 1.91
C ALA A 28 2.32 -14.38 2.53
N LYS A 29 3.59 -14.31 2.14
CA LYS A 29 4.60 -15.29 2.56
C LYS A 29 4.99 -15.13 4.02
N LYS A 30 5.16 -13.89 4.48
CA LYS A 30 5.65 -13.60 5.84
C LYS A 30 4.53 -13.50 6.87
N PHE A 31 3.39 -12.93 6.48
CA PHE A 31 2.28 -12.66 7.41
C PHE A 31 1.07 -13.58 7.20
N GLY A 32 1.01 -14.29 6.10
CA GLY A 32 -0.10 -15.21 5.80
C GLY A 32 -1.43 -14.53 5.51
N CYS A 33 -1.41 -13.26 5.14
CA CYS A 33 -2.62 -12.49 4.84
C CYS A 33 -2.96 -12.51 3.35
N LYS A 34 -4.19 -12.13 3.02
CA LYS A 34 -4.60 -11.88 1.64
C LYS A 34 -4.00 -10.56 1.16
N ALA A 35 -3.54 -10.54 -0.07
CA ALA A 35 -2.94 -9.34 -0.67
C ALA A 35 -3.37 -9.18 -2.12
N TYR A 36 -3.64 -7.95 -2.51
CA TYR A 36 -4.05 -7.59 -3.86
C TYR A 36 -3.10 -6.54 -4.41
N GLY A 37 -2.50 -6.83 -5.56
CA GLY A 37 -1.61 -5.90 -6.25
C GLY A 37 -2.27 -5.37 -7.51
N PHE A 38 -2.16 -4.06 -7.73
CA PHE A 38 -2.76 -3.38 -8.87
C PHE A 38 -1.70 -2.58 -9.62
N ASP A 39 -1.69 -2.69 -10.93
CA ASP A 39 -0.84 -1.90 -11.79
C ASP A 39 -1.51 -1.77 -13.16
N VAL A 40 -1.17 -0.73 -13.91
CA VAL A 40 -1.69 -0.54 -15.27
C VAL A 40 -0.76 -1.11 -16.33
N ASP A 41 0.52 -1.31 -16.01
CA ASP A 41 1.53 -1.77 -16.95
C ASP A 41 1.46 -3.29 -17.11
N PRO A 42 1.12 -3.81 -18.32
CA PRO A 42 1.05 -5.26 -18.55
C PRO A 42 2.35 -5.99 -18.25
N LYS A 43 3.49 -5.34 -18.46
CA LYS A 43 4.80 -5.91 -18.17
C LYS A 43 4.99 -6.12 -16.68
N ARG A 44 4.57 -5.15 -15.85
CA ARG A 44 4.62 -5.28 -14.39
C ARG A 44 3.66 -6.34 -13.89
N ILE A 45 2.49 -6.45 -14.49
CA ILE A 45 1.52 -7.50 -14.16
C ILE A 45 2.14 -8.88 -14.39
N LYS A 46 2.81 -9.08 -15.52
CA LYS A 46 3.48 -10.34 -15.81
C LYS A 46 4.58 -10.66 -14.78
N GLU A 47 5.41 -9.67 -14.47
CA GLU A 47 6.47 -9.83 -13.46
C GLU A 47 5.87 -10.21 -12.09
N SER A 48 4.77 -9.56 -11.70
CA SER A 48 4.06 -9.87 -10.46
C SER A 48 3.53 -11.29 -10.43
N LEU A 49 2.88 -11.73 -11.51
CA LEU A 49 2.33 -13.07 -11.60
C LEU A 49 3.43 -14.13 -11.53
N ASP A 50 4.57 -13.90 -12.19
CA ASP A 50 5.71 -14.79 -12.12
C ASP A 50 6.26 -14.89 -10.71
N ASN A 51 6.35 -13.76 -10.02
CA ASN A 51 6.81 -13.69 -8.63
C ASN A 51 5.88 -14.43 -7.67
N VAL A 52 4.58 -14.26 -7.84
CA VAL A 52 3.54 -14.97 -7.06
C VAL A 52 3.70 -16.47 -7.24
N LYS A 53 3.84 -16.93 -8.47
CA LYS A 53 4.00 -18.35 -8.79
C LYS A 53 5.30 -18.92 -8.22
N LYS A 54 6.40 -18.19 -8.39
CA LYS A 54 7.71 -18.57 -7.86
C LYS A 54 7.70 -18.78 -6.36
N ASN A 55 6.97 -17.93 -5.63
CA ASN A 55 6.89 -17.97 -4.18
C ASN A 55 5.72 -18.81 -3.65
N ARG A 56 4.93 -19.44 -4.52
CA ARG A 56 3.83 -20.33 -4.18
C ARG A 56 2.77 -19.71 -3.27
N VAL A 57 2.41 -18.44 -3.57
CA VAL A 57 1.40 -17.68 -2.79
C VAL A 57 0.14 -17.41 -3.60
N GLU A 58 -0.14 -18.19 -4.64
CA GLU A 58 -1.28 -17.96 -5.56
C GLU A 58 -2.63 -17.96 -4.81
N GLN A 59 -2.74 -18.69 -3.70
CA GLN A 59 -3.98 -18.76 -2.92
C GLN A 59 -4.26 -17.49 -2.12
N LEU A 60 -3.24 -16.68 -1.84
CA LEU A 60 -3.35 -15.49 -1.01
C LEU A 60 -3.22 -14.21 -1.80
N VAL A 61 -2.55 -14.23 -2.96
CA VAL A 61 -2.25 -13.03 -3.74
C VAL A 61 -3.07 -13.00 -5.02
N THR A 62 -3.72 -11.88 -5.27
CA THR A 62 -4.42 -11.58 -6.52
C THR A 62 -3.75 -10.37 -7.17
N ILE A 63 -3.40 -10.50 -8.45
CA ILE A 63 -2.81 -9.42 -9.24
C ILE A 63 -3.83 -8.99 -10.30
N LYS A 64 -4.08 -7.69 -10.40
CA LYS A 64 -5.03 -7.14 -11.37
C LYS A 64 -4.41 -5.99 -12.13
N GLN A 65 -4.61 -5.98 -13.45
CA GLN A 65 -4.30 -4.84 -14.30
C GLN A 65 -5.48 -3.88 -14.21
N GLN A 66 -5.33 -2.80 -13.46
CA GLN A 66 -6.40 -1.84 -13.21
C GLN A 66 -5.83 -0.48 -12.83
N ASP A 67 -6.53 0.58 -13.27
CA ASP A 67 -6.24 1.95 -12.83
C ASP A 67 -6.63 2.09 -11.36
N ILE A 68 -5.66 2.44 -10.52
CA ILE A 68 -5.86 2.57 -9.07
C ILE A 68 -6.83 3.69 -8.71
N PHE A 69 -6.97 4.70 -9.57
CA PHE A 69 -7.86 5.86 -9.31
C PHE A 69 -9.34 5.56 -9.54
N THR A 70 -9.66 4.40 -10.09
CA THR A 70 -11.04 3.92 -10.26
C THR A 70 -11.41 2.81 -9.28
N LEU A 71 -10.48 2.45 -8.40
CA LEU A 71 -10.59 1.29 -7.53
C LEU A 71 -11.36 1.61 -6.25
N ASP A 72 -12.26 0.72 -5.85
CA ASP A 72 -12.89 0.76 -4.54
C ASP A 72 -11.94 0.12 -3.51
N LEU A 73 -11.50 0.89 -2.53
CA LEU A 73 -10.55 0.45 -1.50
C LEU A 73 -11.23 -0.06 -0.23
N SER A 74 -12.56 -0.08 -0.16
CA SER A 74 -13.29 -0.33 1.09
C SER A 74 -13.03 -1.69 1.73
N LYS A 75 -12.59 -2.68 0.96
CA LYS A 75 -12.27 -4.01 1.46
C LYS A 75 -10.86 -4.14 2.04
N ALA A 76 -10.00 -3.15 1.81
CA ALA A 76 -8.63 -3.17 2.32
C ALA A 76 -8.60 -2.79 3.79
N SER A 77 -7.76 -3.46 4.56
CA SER A 77 -7.41 -3.04 5.92
C SER A 77 -6.03 -2.36 5.96
N VAL A 78 -5.20 -2.61 4.96
CA VAL A 78 -3.90 -1.96 4.79
C VAL A 78 -3.73 -1.58 3.32
N VAL A 79 -3.37 -0.32 3.07
CA VAL A 79 -3.04 0.17 1.73
C VAL A 79 -1.58 0.59 1.73
N THR A 80 -0.80 0.05 0.79
CA THR A 80 0.61 0.43 0.62
C THR A 80 0.78 1.27 -0.63
N LEU A 81 1.58 2.32 -0.53
CA LEU A 81 1.81 3.29 -1.58
C LEU A 81 3.30 3.50 -1.80
N TYR A 82 3.70 3.51 -3.07
CA TYR A 82 4.99 4.01 -3.51
C TYR A 82 4.75 4.88 -4.74
N LEU A 83 4.15 6.03 -4.51
CA LEU A 83 3.69 6.95 -5.56
C LEU A 83 4.15 8.37 -5.24
N LEU A 84 4.31 9.18 -6.27
CA LEU A 84 4.62 10.61 -6.09
C LEU A 84 3.57 11.29 -5.20
N PRO A 85 3.94 12.33 -4.44
CA PRO A 85 2.99 13.00 -3.54
C PRO A 85 1.71 13.47 -4.21
N SER A 86 1.81 13.95 -5.45
CA SER A 86 0.63 14.40 -6.22
C SER A 86 -0.35 13.25 -6.49
N LEU A 87 0.16 12.04 -6.69
CA LEU A 87 -0.67 10.86 -6.91
C LEU A 87 -1.30 10.38 -5.60
N ASN A 88 -0.58 10.48 -4.49
CA ASN A 88 -1.13 10.19 -3.17
C ASN A 88 -2.32 11.10 -2.86
N VAL A 89 -2.20 12.39 -3.13
CA VAL A 89 -3.29 13.36 -2.95
C VAL A 89 -4.50 13.01 -3.81
N LYS A 90 -4.27 12.56 -5.04
CA LYS A 90 -5.34 12.16 -5.96
C LYS A 90 -6.15 10.97 -5.44
N LEU A 91 -5.57 10.13 -4.58
CA LEU A 91 -6.24 8.98 -3.97
C LEU A 91 -7.08 9.34 -2.74
N ILE A 92 -6.98 10.56 -2.22
CA ILE A 92 -7.66 10.96 -0.98
C ILE A 92 -9.16 10.61 -0.98
N PRO A 93 -9.95 10.88 -2.03
CA PRO A 93 -11.37 10.54 -2.02
C PRO A 93 -11.64 9.06 -1.78
N GLN A 94 -10.78 8.18 -2.31
CA GLN A 94 -10.91 6.73 -2.12
C GLN A 94 -10.43 6.32 -0.73
N LEU A 95 -9.35 6.93 -0.23
CA LEU A 95 -8.79 6.63 1.09
C LEU A 95 -9.73 7.05 2.21
N LYS A 96 -10.53 8.10 2.01
CA LYS A 96 -11.55 8.53 2.98
C LYS A 96 -12.64 7.50 3.21
N LYS A 97 -12.84 6.58 2.28
CA LYS A 97 -13.86 5.53 2.38
C LYS A 97 -13.38 4.28 3.11
N LEU A 98 -12.13 4.24 3.53
CA LEU A 98 -11.60 3.12 4.29
C LEU A 98 -12.29 3.02 5.64
N LYS A 99 -12.47 1.79 6.11
CA LYS A 99 -13.05 1.54 7.44
C LYS A 99 -12.14 2.11 8.53
N PRO A 100 -12.71 2.66 9.62
CA PRO A 100 -11.88 3.12 10.73
C PRO A 100 -10.93 2.04 11.24
N GLY A 101 -9.70 2.44 11.52
CA GLY A 101 -8.64 1.51 11.94
C GLY A 101 -7.82 0.94 10.80
N SER A 102 -8.24 1.11 9.54
CA SER A 102 -7.41 0.74 8.38
C SER A 102 -6.16 1.59 8.35
N ARG A 103 -5.04 1.02 7.89
CA ARG A 103 -3.74 1.71 7.87
C ARG A 103 -3.31 1.96 6.44
N ILE A 104 -2.70 3.11 6.22
CA ILE A 104 -2.11 3.51 4.94
C ILE A 104 -0.63 3.73 5.20
N VAL A 105 0.23 3.09 4.43
CA VAL A 105 1.69 3.22 4.56
C VAL A 105 2.26 3.64 3.22
N SER A 106 3.05 4.72 3.22
CA SER A 106 3.71 5.23 2.02
C SER A 106 5.21 5.21 2.18
N HIS A 107 5.91 4.79 1.14
CA HIS A 107 7.36 4.74 1.05
C HIS A 107 7.86 6.01 0.37
N ASP A 108 8.71 6.76 1.07
CA ASP A 108 9.40 7.99 0.65
C ASP A 108 8.49 9.21 0.38
N PHE A 109 7.23 9.06 0.10
CA PHE A 109 6.37 10.16 -0.33
C PHE A 109 5.21 10.39 0.63
N ASP A 110 5.01 11.65 1.02
CA ASP A 110 3.94 12.05 1.90
C ASP A 110 2.60 12.23 1.15
N MET A 111 1.61 12.70 1.87
CA MET A 111 0.31 13.07 1.32
C MET A 111 0.01 14.49 1.79
N ALA A 112 0.11 15.44 0.88
CA ALA A 112 -0.06 16.85 1.20
C ALA A 112 -1.44 17.13 1.79
N GLY A 113 -1.48 17.90 2.88
CA GLY A 113 -2.71 18.25 3.57
C GLY A 113 -3.25 17.18 4.52
N VAL A 114 -2.58 16.03 4.63
CA VAL A 114 -2.97 14.97 5.56
C VAL A 114 -1.79 14.65 6.47
N GLU A 115 -1.95 14.93 7.76
CA GLU A 115 -0.89 14.70 8.72
C GLU A 115 -0.75 13.20 9.02
N PRO A 116 0.49 12.63 9.00
CA PRO A 116 0.68 11.24 9.37
C PRO A 116 0.41 11.02 10.87
N ASP A 117 0.31 9.75 11.25
CA ASP A 117 0.16 9.35 12.64
C ASP A 117 1.31 9.86 13.50
N GLU A 118 1.06 10.03 14.79
CA GLU A 118 2.08 10.44 15.75
C GLU A 118 3.28 9.49 15.68
N GLY A 119 4.48 10.06 15.69
CA GLY A 119 5.72 9.29 15.55
C GLY A 119 6.14 9.03 14.12
N PHE A 120 5.38 9.48 13.13
CA PHE A 120 5.72 9.32 11.71
C PHE A 120 5.97 10.68 11.05
N PRO A 121 6.83 10.74 9.99
CA PRO A 121 7.50 9.60 9.35
C PRO A 121 8.67 9.05 10.18
N ILE A 122 8.99 7.79 9.97
CA ILE A 122 10.21 7.17 10.50
C ILE A 122 11.23 7.01 9.37
N THR A 123 12.51 6.97 9.73
CA THR A 123 13.60 6.75 8.79
C THR A 123 14.04 5.29 8.86
N MET A 124 14.13 4.64 7.68
CA MET A 124 14.66 3.29 7.56
C MET A 124 15.82 3.29 6.59
N LYS A 125 16.87 2.51 6.87
CA LYS A 125 18.00 2.34 5.96
C LYS A 125 17.93 0.98 5.28
N SER A 126 18.13 0.98 3.97
CA SER A 126 18.24 -0.22 3.17
C SER A 126 19.38 -0.02 2.17
N ASN A 127 20.37 -0.93 2.18
CA ASN A 127 21.54 -0.85 1.30
C ASN A 127 22.27 0.51 1.37
N GLY A 128 22.35 1.10 2.58
CA GLY A 128 23.00 2.40 2.78
C GLY A 128 22.15 3.61 2.36
N ILE A 129 20.95 3.40 1.85
CA ILE A 129 20.03 4.45 1.41
C ILE A 129 18.97 4.67 2.47
N GLU A 130 18.73 5.93 2.83
CA GLU A 130 17.68 6.29 3.77
C GLU A 130 16.33 6.40 3.06
N HIS A 131 15.31 5.80 3.65
CA HIS A 131 13.94 5.87 3.19
C HIS A 131 13.04 6.37 4.30
N MET A 132 12.07 7.21 3.95
CA MET A 132 11.07 7.71 4.90
C MET A 132 9.81 6.88 4.77
N ILE A 133 9.28 6.42 5.89
CA ILE A 133 8.03 5.65 5.93
C ILE A 133 6.98 6.49 6.66
N TYR A 134 5.87 6.75 5.97
CA TYR A 134 4.72 7.47 6.50
C TYR A 134 3.59 6.50 6.80
N ARG A 135 2.85 6.75 7.85
CA ARG A 135 1.66 5.97 8.18
C ARG A 135 0.51 6.89 8.53
N TRP A 136 -0.66 6.57 8.01
CA TRP A 136 -1.92 7.19 8.38
C TRP A 136 -2.90 6.10 8.81
N THR A 137 -3.73 6.41 9.79
CA THR A 137 -4.80 5.50 10.25
C THR A 137 -6.15 6.11 9.90
N ALA A 138 -7.02 5.34 9.25
CA ALA A 138 -8.35 5.82 8.88
C ALA A 138 -9.22 6.04 10.13
N PRO A 139 -10.10 7.03 10.13
CA PRO A 139 -10.41 7.96 9.04
C PRO A 139 -9.34 9.04 8.88
N ILE A 140 -8.93 9.28 7.64
CA ILE A 140 -7.98 10.36 7.37
C ILE A 140 -8.69 11.72 7.38
N LYS A 141 -7.99 12.73 7.88
CA LYS A 141 -8.50 14.09 7.95
C LYS A 141 -7.63 14.99 7.09
N VAL A 142 -8.25 15.61 6.11
CA VAL A 142 -7.58 16.56 5.24
C VAL A 142 -7.66 17.94 5.89
N LYS A 143 -6.51 18.63 6.01
CA LYS A 143 -6.48 20.01 6.49
C LYS A 143 -7.22 20.88 5.47
N LYS A 144 -8.18 21.67 5.97
CA LYS A 144 -8.84 22.67 5.15
C LYS A 144 -7.84 23.81 4.91
N GLU A 145 -7.70 24.21 3.65
CA GLU A 145 -7.02 25.46 3.35
C GLU A 145 -7.90 26.61 3.85
N GLU A 146 -7.30 27.49 4.63
CA GLU A 146 -7.94 28.71 5.07
C GLU A 146 -7.78 29.82 4.02
#